data_b58c251e977348b16d6062e38b4640f7
#
_entry.id   b58c251e977348b16d6062e38b4640f7
#
_cell.length_a   1.000
_cell.length_b   1.000
_cell.length_c   1.000
_cell.angle_alpha   90.00
_cell.angle_beta   90.00
_cell.angle_gamma   90.00
#
_symmetry.space_group_name_H-M   'P 1'
#
loop_
_entity.id
_entity.type
_entity.pdbx_description
1 polymer ?
#
loop_
_entity_poly.entity_id
_entity_poly.type
_entity_poly.pdbx_seq_one_letter_code
_entity_poly.pdbx_strand_id
1 'polypeptide(L)'
;MTLDTRVGIRQIAGKDVLSLRRELAEIWPDASRARIDEIVPRHVVREGFRFLGAFADGRLVGFVYGYRGGAGQWWHDRVAAALGPNGTERWLAPGHFEFTELHVRAEYHRRGIGGRLHDALLDGIDAPTAVLSTQTDNDPAIALYAGRGWQVIVPYLDFGSGRPFLIMGLDLR
;
A
#
# COMPACT_ATOMS: atom_id res chain seq x y z
N MET A 1 24.82 -19.34 -14.63
CA MET A 1 25.05 -17.91 -14.92
C MET A 1 23.74 -17.19 -14.64
N THR A 2 23.56 -16.73 -13.41
CA THR A 2 22.37 -15.96 -12.98
C THR A 2 22.51 -14.59 -13.62
N LEU A 3 21.70 -14.30 -14.64
CA LEU A 3 21.52 -12.94 -15.11
C LEU A 3 20.96 -12.13 -13.94
N ASP A 4 21.77 -11.27 -13.38
CA ASP A 4 21.35 -10.28 -12.38
C ASP A 4 20.40 -9.31 -13.10
N THR A 5 19.13 -9.70 -13.17
CA THR A 5 18.09 -8.89 -13.80
C THR A 5 17.89 -7.65 -12.96
N ARG A 6 18.49 -6.55 -13.41
CA ARG A 6 18.42 -5.28 -12.71
C ARG A 6 16.96 -4.80 -12.66
N VAL A 7 16.42 -4.74 -11.45
CA VAL A 7 15.06 -4.23 -11.23
C VAL A 7 15.09 -2.71 -11.09
N GLY A 8 14.42 -2.01 -12.01
CA GLY A 8 14.20 -0.57 -11.96
C GLY A 8 12.86 -0.21 -11.33
N ILE A 9 12.83 0.87 -10.55
CA ILE A 9 11.57 1.42 -10.00
C ILE A 9 11.28 2.74 -10.67
N ARG A 10 10.02 2.93 -11.10
CA ARG A 10 9.57 4.18 -11.70
C ARG A 10 8.14 4.52 -11.32
N GLN A 11 7.84 5.80 -11.25
CA GLN A 11 6.49 6.30 -11.02
C GLN A 11 5.66 6.18 -12.31
N ILE A 12 4.39 5.79 -12.15
CA ILE A 12 3.41 5.63 -13.22
C ILE A 12 2.27 6.63 -12.98
N ALA A 13 1.91 7.41 -13.98
CA ALA A 13 0.78 8.32 -13.88
C ALA A 13 -0.53 7.54 -13.74
N GLY A 14 -1.49 8.08 -12.97
CA GLY A 14 -2.75 7.38 -12.66
C GLY A 14 -3.51 6.90 -13.91
N LYS A 15 -3.55 7.71 -14.98
CA LYS A 15 -4.16 7.32 -16.26
C LYS A 15 -3.50 6.08 -16.89
N ASP A 16 -2.19 5.92 -16.70
CA ASP A 16 -1.42 4.82 -17.30
C ASP A 16 -1.50 3.55 -16.43
N VAL A 17 -1.81 3.69 -15.12
CA VAL A 17 -2.05 2.55 -14.22
C VAL A 17 -3.24 1.72 -14.69
N LEU A 18 -4.27 2.36 -15.26
CA LEU A 18 -5.44 1.66 -15.78
C LEU A 18 -5.11 0.68 -16.93
N SER A 19 -4.02 0.90 -17.64
CA SER A 19 -3.54 -0.02 -18.70
C SER A 19 -2.83 -1.26 -18.11
N LEU A 20 -2.38 -1.21 -16.86
CA LEU A 20 -1.64 -2.27 -16.17
C LEU A 20 -2.55 -3.26 -15.42
N ARG A 21 -3.87 -3.16 -15.53
CA ARG A 21 -4.82 -3.96 -14.73
C ARG A 21 -4.63 -5.46 -14.87
N ARG A 22 -4.19 -5.94 -16.04
CA ARG A 22 -3.88 -7.36 -16.26
C ARG A 22 -2.66 -7.78 -15.44
N GLU A 23 -1.59 -7.01 -15.49
CA GLU A 23 -0.36 -7.25 -14.76
C GLU A 23 -0.58 -7.15 -13.24
N LEU A 24 -1.40 -6.19 -12.80
CA LEU A 24 -1.79 -6.07 -11.39
C LEU A 24 -2.50 -7.33 -10.90
N ALA A 25 -3.42 -7.89 -11.70
CA ALA A 25 -4.15 -9.11 -11.36
C ALA A 25 -3.24 -10.34 -11.26
N GLU A 26 -2.12 -10.35 -11.98
CA GLU A 26 -1.12 -11.43 -11.90
C GLU A 26 -0.22 -11.32 -10.64
N ILE A 27 -0.10 -10.13 -10.06
CA ILE A 27 0.80 -9.85 -8.92
C ILE A 27 0.02 -9.79 -7.61
N TRP A 28 -1.18 -9.25 -7.62
CA TRP A 28 -1.99 -9.00 -6.43
C TRP A 28 -2.67 -10.29 -5.99
N PRO A 29 -2.19 -10.94 -4.92
CA PRO A 29 -2.80 -12.16 -4.43
C PRO A 29 -4.22 -11.86 -3.93
N ASP A 30 -5.11 -12.82 -4.07
CA ASP A 30 -6.50 -12.75 -3.62
C ASP A 30 -7.38 -11.69 -4.32
N ALA A 31 -6.84 -10.93 -5.30
CA ALA A 31 -7.62 -9.99 -6.07
C ALA A 31 -8.00 -10.59 -7.44
N SER A 32 -9.31 -10.77 -7.67
CA SER A 32 -9.80 -11.09 -9.01
C SER A 32 -9.63 -9.90 -9.96
N ARG A 33 -9.59 -10.17 -11.26
CA ARG A 33 -9.60 -9.13 -12.29
C ARG A 33 -10.77 -8.17 -12.10
N ALA A 34 -11.97 -8.70 -11.80
CA ALA A 34 -13.16 -7.91 -11.57
C ALA A 34 -12.99 -6.93 -10.38
N ARG A 35 -12.37 -7.39 -9.29
CA ARG A 35 -12.08 -6.53 -8.13
C ARG A 35 -11.10 -5.41 -8.48
N ILE A 36 -10.06 -5.70 -9.25
CA ILE A 36 -9.10 -4.69 -9.69
C ILE A 36 -9.79 -3.66 -10.61
N ASP A 37 -10.63 -4.12 -11.54
CA ASP A 37 -11.39 -3.26 -12.45
C ASP A 37 -12.38 -2.35 -11.70
N GLU A 38 -12.83 -2.74 -10.50
CA GLU A 38 -13.68 -1.91 -9.64
C GLU A 38 -12.87 -0.92 -8.79
N ILE A 39 -11.79 -1.38 -8.15
CA ILE A 39 -11.07 -0.62 -7.12
C ILE A 39 -10.10 0.39 -7.72
N VAL A 40 -9.28 -0.02 -8.68
CA VAL A 40 -8.20 0.83 -9.21
C VAL A 40 -8.73 2.12 -9.82
N PRO A 41 -9.82 2.13 -10.62
CA PRO A 41 -10.37 3.38 -11.15
C PRO A 41 -10.84 4.37 -10.07
N ARG A 42 -11.30 3.88 -8.93
CA ARG A 42 -11.69 4.73 -7.79
C ARG A 42 -10.49 5.34 -7.07
N HIS A 43 -9.39 4.60 -7.01
CA HIS A 43 -8.18 5.04 -6.31
C HIS A 43 -7.35 6.03 -7.13
N VAL A 44 -7.21 5.82 -8.44
CA VAL A 44 -6.37 6.69 -9.30
C VAL A 44 -6.83 8.14 -9.39
N VAL A 45 -8.10 8.41 -9.06
CA VAL A 45 -8.66 9.78 -9.05
C VAL A 45 -8.60 10.46 -7.68
N ARG A 46 -8.12 9.76 -6.65
CA ARG A 46 -8.00 10.34 -5.30
C ARG A 46 -6.86 11.34 -5.24
N GLU A 47 -7.06 12.36 -4.43
CA GLU A 47 -6.03 13.37 -4.19
C GLU A 47 -4.72 12.73 -3.72
N GLY A 48 -3.59 13.20 -4.24
CA GLY A 48 -2.28 12.69 -3.86
C GLY A 48 -2.00 11.25 -4.28
N PHE A 49 -2.79 10.67 -5.22
CA PHE A 49 -2.52 9.33 -5.73
C PHE A 49 -1.11 9.24 -6.30
N ARG A 50 -0.35 8.28 -5.81
CA ARG A 50 1.01 7.99 -6.24
C ARG A 50 1.19 6.49 -6.41
N PHE A 51 1.69 6.08 -7.57
CA PHE A 51 1.92 4.70 -7.93
C PHE A 51 3.36 4.51 -8.44
N LEU A 52 4.06 3.51 -7.92
CA LEU A 52 5.37 3.09 -8.41
C LEU A 52 5.32 1.63 -8.81
N GLY A 53 5.93 1.33 -9.97
CA GLY A 53 6.13 -0.02 -10.47
C GLY A 53 7.60 -0.40 -10.44
N ALA A 54 7.89 -1.64 -10.06
CA ALA A 54 9.17 -2.29 -10.20
C ALA A 54 9.17 -3.13 -11.48
N PHE A 55 10.17 -2.94 -12.33
CA PHE A 55 10.26 -3.58 -13.64
C PHE A 55 11.57 -4.36 -13.79
N ALA A 56 11.46 -5.57 -14.30
CA ALA A 56 12.58 -6.43 -14.72
C ALA A 56 12.36 -6.81 -16.18
N ASP A 57 13.33 -6.52 -17.05
CA ASP A 57 13.24 -6.78 -18.50
C ASP A 57 11.93 -6.28 -19.14
N GLY A 58 11.48 -5.09 -18.73
CA GLY A 58 10.24 -4.48 -19.22
C GLY A 58 8.95 -5.03 -18.63
N ARG A 59 8.99 -6.10 -17.82
CA ARG A 59 7.85 -6.71 -17.16
C ARG A 59 7.64 -6.12 -15.78
N LEU A 60 6.39 -5.82 -15.41
CA LEU A 60 6.04 -5.42 -14.05
C LEU A 60 6.20 -6.62 -13.10
N VAL A 61 7.06 -6.47 -12.09
CA VAL A 61 7.37 -7.52 -11.11
C VAL A 61 6.94 -7.17 -9.69
N GLY A 62 6.56 -5.93 -9.46
CA GLY A 62 6.01 -5.47 -8.20
C GLY A 62 5.44 -4.06 -8.35
N PHE A 63 4.60 -3.66 -7.41
CA PHE A 63 4.03 -2.32 -7.37
C PHE A 63 3.68 -1.89 -5.95
N VAL A 64 3.56 -0.59 -5.78
CA VAL A 64 3.08 0.04 -4.55
C VAL A 64 2.28 1.27 -4.91
N TYR A 65 1.22 1.56 -4.17
CA TYR A 65 0.54 2.83 -4.29
C TYR A 65 -0.17 3.27 -3.01
N GLY A 66 -0.46 4.54 -2.97
CA GLY A 66 -1.24 5.17 -1.93
C GLY A 66 -1.80 6.51 -2.39
N TYR A 67 -2.52 7.18 -1.51
CA TYR A 67 -3.16 8.46 -1.76
C TYR A 67 -3.45 9.18 -0.43
N ARG A 68 -3.95 10.41 -0.49
CA ARG A 68 -4.43 11.12 0.70
C ARG A 68 -5.73 10.52 1.18
N GLY A 69 -5.75 10.10 2.45
CA GLY A 69 -6.95 9.63 3.11
C GLY A 69 -7.85 10.78 3.56
N GLY A 70 -9.13 10.48 3.81
CA GLY A 70 -10.07 11.47 4.31
C GLY A 70 -11.41 10.89 4.73
N ALA A 71 -12.13 11.62 5.56
CA ALA A 71 -13.47 11.26 6.01
C ALA A 71 -14.42 11.04 4.83
N GLY A 72 -15.33 10.08 4.97
CA GLY A 72 -16.23 9.64 3.90
C GLY A 72 -15.65 8.54 3.00
N GLN A 73 -14.38 8.23 3.11
CA GLN A 73 -13.79 7.06 2.47
C GLN A 73 -14.01 5.84 3.35
N TRP A 74 -14.47 4.74 2.78
CA TRP A 74 -14.89 3.54 3.54
C TRP A 74 -13.82 3.01 4.49
N TRP A 75 -12.56 2.89 4.03
CA TRP A 75 -11.46 2.40 4.86
C TRP A 75 -11.14 3.37 6.00
N HIS A 76 -11.02 4.67 5.68
CA HIS A 76 -10.78 5.72 6.66
C HIS A 76 -11.80 5.69 7.79
N ASP A 77 -13.10 5.66 7.46
CA ASP A 77 -14.17 5.74 8.45
C ASP A 77 -14.19 4.50 9.37
N ARG A 78 -13.86 3.32 8.83
CA ARG A 78 -13.72 2.09 9.62
C ARG A 78 -12.55 2.16 10.60
N VAL A 79 -11.40 2.64 10.15
CA VAL A 79 -10.21 2.79 11.00
C VAL A 79 -10.42 3.89 12.04
N ALA A 80 -11.02 5.01 11.67
CA ALA A 80 -11.37 6.09 12.60
C ALA A 80 -12.28 5.60 13.74
N ALA A 81 -13.29 4.78 13.41
CA ALA A 81 -14.17 4.18 14.41
C ALA A 81 -13.41 3.27 15.40
N ALA A 82 -12.42 2.53 14.90
CA ALA A 82 -11.60 1.65 15.74
C ALA A 82 -10.58 2.43 16.60
N LEU A 83 -10.04 3.53 16.10
CA LEU A 83 -9.08 4.39 16.81
C LEU A 83 -9.75 5.25 17.89
N GLY A 84 -11.01 5.61 17.72
CA GLY A 84 -11.68 6.62 18.53
C GLY A 84 -11.16 8.04 18.25
N PRO A 85 -11.72 9.08 18.94
CA PRO A 85 -11.43 10.49 18.64
C PRO A 85 -9.94 10.84 18.72
N ASN A 86 -9.28 10.51 19.82
CA ASN A 86 -7.86 10.86 20.03
C ASN A 86 -6.93 10.16 19.03
N GLY A 87 -7.19 8.89 18.75
CA GLY A 87 -6.42 8.13 17.76
C GLY A 87 -6.63 8.65 16.35
N THR A 88 -7.86 9.04 16.01
CA THR A 88 -8.20 9.65 14.73
C THR A 88 -7.50 11.00 14.57
N GLU A 89 -7.53 11.86 15.57
CA GLU A 89 -6.81 13.14 15.54
C GLU A 89 -5.29 12.95 15.37
N ARG A 90 -4.74 11.92 16.00
CA ARG A 90 -3.31 11.63 15.95
C ARG A 90 -2.87 11.04 14.61
N TRP A 91 -3.59 10.07 14.09
CA TRP A 91 -3.15 9.24 12.96
C TRP A 91 -3.84 9.53 11.63
N LEU A 92 -5.09 9.99 11.69
CA LEU A 92 -5.90 10.30 10.52
C LEU A 92 -6.17 11.82 10.39
N ALA A 93 -5.27 12.64 10.94
CA ALA A 93 -5.33 14.09 10.78
C ALA A 93 -5.40 14.47 9.30
N PRO A 94 -6.01 15.62 8.95
CA PRO A 94 -6.09 16.08 7.58
C PRO A 94 -4.74 16.04 6.86
N GLY A 95 -4.72 15.46 5.68
CA GLY A 95 -3.50 15.31 4.87
C GLY A 95 -2.69 14.05 5.17
N HIS A 96 -3.15 13.14 6.06
CA HIS A 96 -2.50 11.84 6.22
C HIS A 96 -2.46 11.06 4.91
N PHE A 97 -1.47 10.18 4.77
CA PHE A 97 -1.29 9.34 3.59
C PHE A 97 -1.75 7.89 3.86
N GLU A 98 -2.64 7.36 3.04
CA GLU A 98 -3.00 5.95 3.07
C GLU A 98 -2.05 5.16 2.17
N PHE A 99 -1.20 4.34 2.78
CA PHE A 99 -0.36 3.36 2.11
C PHE A 99 -1.24 2.14 1.80
N THR A 100 -1.68 2.03 0.54
CA THR A 100 -2.84 1.17 0.21
C THR A 100 -2.44 -0.24 -0.17
N GLU A 101 -1.53 -0.41 -1.14
CA GLU A 101 -1.13 -1.72 -1.62
C GLU A 101 0.38 -1.79 -1.88
N LEU A 102 0.98 -2.91 -1.53
CA LEU A 102 2.36 -3.27 -1.86
C LEU A 102 2.42 -4.76 -2.18
N HIS A 103 2.75 -5.10 -3.41
CA HIS A 103 2.86 -6.48 -3.86
C HIS A 103 4.07 -6.69 -4.76
N VAL A 104 4.70 -7.85 -4.65
CA VAL A 104 5.84 -8.28 -5.46
C VAL A 104 5.56 -9.72 -5.91
N ARG A 105 5.86 -10.04 -7.17
CA ARG A 105 5.75 -11.41 -7.69
C ARG A 105 6.56 -12.39 -6.86
N ALA A 106 6.02 -13.58 -6.61
CA ALA A 106 6.63 -14.58 -5.73
C ALA A 106 8.07 -14.92 -6.14
N GLU A 107 8.32 -15.06 -7.44
CA GLU A 107 9.65 -15.35 -7.99
C GLU A 107 10.68 -14.24 -7.79
N TYR A 108 10.23 -13.07 -7.36
CA TYR A 108 11.06 -11.90 -7.03
C TYR A 108 11.10 -11.58 -5.54
N HIS A 109 10.50 -12.40 -4.69
CA HIS A 109 10.56 -12.21 -3.25
C HIS A 109 11.99 -12.31 -2.71
N ARG A 110 12.24 -11.72 -1.52
CA ARG A 110 13.51 -11.74 -0.78
C ARG A 110 14.71 -11.12 -1.53
N ARG A 111 14.43 -10.25 -2.50
CA ARG A 111 15.42 -9.47 -3.24
C ARG A 111 15.40 -7.97 -2.86
N GLY A 112 14.75 -7.61 -1.75
CA GLY A 112 14.66 -6.23 -1.28
C GLY A 112 13.72 -5.32 -2.08
N ILE A 113 12.98 -5.85 -3.08
CA ILE A 113 12.13 -5.04 -3.97
C ILE A 113 10.99 -4.38 -3.19
N GLY A 114 10.34 -5.13 -2.28
CA GLY A 114 9.26 -4.59 -1.43
C GLY A 114 9.74 -3.41 -0.59
N GLY A 115 10.91 -3.51 0.01
CA GLY A 115 11.51 -2.41 0.78
C GLY A 115 11.83 -1.19 -0.06
N ARG A 116 12.41 -1.40 -1.24
CA ARG A 116 12.71 -0.30 -2.18
C ARG A 116 11.44 0.40 -2.70
N LEU A 117 10.38 -0.36 -2.97
CA LEU A 117 9.07 0.20 -3.36
C LEU A 117 8.46 1.02 -2.23
N HIS A 118 8.47 0.47 -1.00
CA HIS A 118 8.00 1.16 0.19
C HIS A 118 8.72 2.50 0.37
N ASP A 119 10.05 2.49 0.38
CA ASP A 119 10.86 3.67 0.62
C ASP A 119 10.63 4.72 -0.49
N ALA A 120 10.57 4.28 -1.75
CA ALA A 120 10.32 5.15 -2.89
C ALA A 120 8.89 5.76 -2.89
N LEU A 121 7.87 5.04 -2.40
CA LEU A 121 6.51 5.60 -2.30
C LEU A 121 6.46 6.75 -1.30
N LEU A 122 7.12 6.61 -0.16
CA LEU A 122 7.07 7.60 0.93
C LEU A 122 8.08 8.75 0.77
N ASP A 123 9.06 8.58 -0.11
CA ASP A 123 10.04 9.64 -0.37
C ASP A 123 9.38 10.91 -0.91
N GLY A 124 9.54 12.02 -0.18
CA GLY A 124 8.98 13.32 -0.53
C GLY A 124 7.46 13.43 -0.39
N ILE A 125 6.79 12.52 0.33
CA ILE A 125 5.37 12.68 0.67
C ILE A 125 5.21 13.79 1.71
N ASP A 126 4.45 14.83 1.35
CA ASP A 126 4.07 15.90 2.29
C ASP A 126 2.80 15.50 3.05
N ALA A 127 2.98 14.71 4.10
CA ALA A 127 1.92 14.28 5.01
C ALA A 127 2.47 14.19 6.44
N PRO A 128 1.64 14.41 7.47
CA PRO A 128 2.09 14.27 8.87
C PRO A 128 2.33 12.81 9.24
N THR A 129 1.50 11.92 8.74
CA THR A 129 1.51 10.49 9.05
C THR A 129 1.19 9.67 7.81
N ALA A 130 1.63 8.42 7.81
CA ALA A 130 1.12 7.40 6.91
C ALA A 130 0.43 6.29 7.71
N VAL A 131 -0.61 5.68 7.14
CA VAL A 131 -1.37 4.60 7.76
C VAL A 131 -1.61 3.47 6.77
N LEU A 132 -1.63 2.24 7.26
CA LEU A 132 -1.91 1.04 6.46
C LEU A 132 -2.67 0.00 7.26
N SER A 133 -3.26 -0.96 6.56
CA SER A 133 -3.72 -2.22 7.13
C SER A 133 -2.97 -3.40 6.52
N THR A 134 -2.65 -4.40 7.34
CA THR A 134 -2.09 -5.68 6.90
C THR A 134 -2.73 -6.81 7.70
N GLN A 135 -2.84 -8.01 7.12
CA GLN A 135 -3.40 -9.15 7.82
C GLN A 135 -2.53 -9.52 9.02
N THR A 136 -3.16 -9.96 10.10
CA THR A 136 -2.47 -10.28 11.37
C THR A 136 -1.51 -11.46 11.25
N ASP A 137 -1.66 -12.29 10.22
CA ASP A 137 -0.82 -13.45 9.89
C ASP A 137 0.19 -13.20 8.76
N ASN A 138 0.29 -11.96 8.27
CA ASN A 138 1.26 -11.59 7.23
C ASN A 138 2.61 -11.18 7.85
N ASP A 139 3.30 -12.14 8.44
CA ASP A 139 4.59 -11.91 9.13
C ASP A 139 5.64 -11.19 8.27
N PRO A 140 5.83 -11.51 6.96
CA PRO A 140 6.79 -10.79 6.14
C PRO A 140 6.47 -9.30 5.98
N ALA A 141 5.20 -8.94 5.80
CA ALA A 141 4.78 -7.55 5.69
C ALA A 141 4.94 -6.82 7.03
N ILE A 142 4.52 -7.44 8.13
CA ILE A 142 4.66 -6.87 9.47
C ILE A 142 6.14 -6.59 9.78
N ALA A 143 7.03 -7.54 9.49
CA ALA A 143 8.46 -7.38 9.70
C ALA A 143 9.05 -6.24 8.83
N LEU A 144 8.62 -6.14 7.57
CA LEU A 144 9.05 -5.07 6.67
C LEU A 144 8.67 -3.69 7.20
N TYR A 145 7.43 -3.53 7.65
CA TYR A 145 6.92 -2.26 8.18
C TYR A 145 7.52 -1.93 9.55
N ALA A 146 7.56 -2.88 10.48
CA ALA A 146 8.17 -2.68 11.80
C ALA A 146 9.65 -2.27 11.68
N GLY A 147 10.40 -2.89 10.78
CA GLY A 147 11.80 -2.54 10.50
C GLY A 147 12.00 -1.13 9.93
N ARG A 148 10.91 -0.45 9.50
CA ARG A 148 10.89 0.91 8.97
C ARG A 148 10.20 1.92 9.90
N GLY A 149 10.00 1.56 11.15
CA GLY A 149 9.46 2.45 12.17
C GLY A 149 7.93 2.51 12.25
N TRP A 150 7.22 1.69 11.47
CA TRP A 150 5.78 1.56 11.63
C TRP A 150 5.44 0.92 12.96
N GLN A 151 4.40 1.42 13.61
CA GLN A 151 3.90 0.92 14.88
C GLN A 151 2.47 0.44 14.77
N VAL A 152 2.10 -0.60 15.51
CA VAL A 152 0.72 -1.09 15.57
C VAL A 152 -0.12 -0.08 16.36
N ILE A 153 -1.16 0.45 15.74
CA ILE A 153 -2.07 1.42 16.34
C ILE A 153 -3.46 0.83 16.63
N VAL A 154 -3.86 -0.20 15.86
CA VAL A 154 -5.01 -1.05 16.17
C VAL A 154 -4.59 -2.50 15.96
N PRO A 155 -4.53 -3.34 17.01
CA PRO A 155 -3.99 -4.70 16.90
C PRO A 155 -4.95 -5.69 16.23
N TYR A 156 -6.22 -5.36 16.15
CA TYR A 156 -7.26 -6.23 15.57
C TYR A 156 -8.40 -5.39 15.00
N LEU A 157 -8.66 -5.55 13.70
CA LEU A 157 -9.83 -4.97 13.03
C LEU A 157 -10.32 -5.93 11.94
N ASP A 158 -11.57 -6.37 12.03
CA ASP A 158 -12.24 -7.09 10.96
C ASP A 158 -13.06 -6.12 10.11
N PHE A 159 -12.74 -6.06 8.82
CA PHE A 159 -13.50 -5.25 7.86
C PHE A 159 -14.79 -5.94 7.36
N GLY A 160 -15.19 -7.06 7.97
CA GLY A 160 -16.39 -7.82 7.61
C GLY A 160 -16.12 -9.07 6.77
N SER A 161 -14.85 -9.42 6.54
CA SER A 161 -14.47 -10.61 5.80
C SER A 161 -14.20 -11.85 6.67
N GLY A 162 -14.20 -11.68 7.99
CA GLY A 162 -13.79 -12.72 8.95
C GLY A 162 -12.26 -12.90 9.02
N ARG A 163 -11.49 -12.10 8.30
CA ARG A 163 -10.02 -12.07 8.37
C ARG A 163 -9.57 -10.80 9.11
N PRO A 164 -8.86 -10.94 10.24
CA PRO A 164 -8.43 -9.79 11.00
C PRO A 164 -7.22 -9.09 10.39
N PHE A 165 -7.17 -7.77 10.58
CA PHE A 165 -6.07 -6.90 10.18
C PHE A 165 -5.47 -6.19 11.38
N LEU A 166 -4.17 -5.89 11.33
CA LEU A 166 -3.57 -4.83 12.11
C LEU A 166 -3.72 -3.52 11.35
N ILE A 167 -3.84 -2.43 12.07
CA ILE A 167 -3.62 -1.09 11.52
C ILE A 167 -2.28 -0.58 12.05
N MET A 168 -1.46 -0.09 11.15
CA MET A 168 -0.15 0.46 11.50
C MET A 168 -0.06 1.92 11.10
N GLY A 169 0.68 2.69 11.88
CA GLY A 169 0.93 4.11 11.66
C GLY A 169 2.42 4.42 11.65
N LEU A 170 2.80 5.39 10.83
CA LEU A 170 4.16 5.91 10.72
C LEU A 170 4.13 7.44 10.78
N ASP A 171 4.98 8.02 11.63
CA ASP A 171 5.25 9.46 11.60
C ASP A 171 6.15 9.80 10.42
N LEU A 172 5.76 10.79 9.62
CA LEU A 172 6.52 11.28 8.47
C LEU A 172 7.22 12.62 8.73
N ARG A 173 6.95 13.25 9.89
CA ARG A 173 7.54 14.54 10.30
C ARG A 173 8.32 14.40 11.60
#